data_446afe92b96571fa648b9b76fc892038
#
_entry.id   446afe92b96571fa648b9b76fc892038
#
_cell.length_a   1.000
_cell.length_b   1.000
_cell.length_c   1.000
_cell.angle_alpha   90.00
_cell.angle_beta   90.00
_cell.angle_gamma   90.00
#
_symmetry.space_group_name_H-M   'P 1'
#
loop_
_entity.id
_entity.type
_entity.pdbx_description
1 polymer ?
#
loop_
_entity_poly.entity_id
_entity_poly.type
_entity_poly.pdbx_seq_one_letter_code
_entity_poly.pdbx_strand_id
1 'polypeptide(L)'
;MPSIVDPCFGAELRQLRTVAGVSLRQLASRALSSRGHLHDIEAGRRQPTVDLAERLDLALNSGDRLTSLIRVAPPSDELADHLAHLQEHPRRVEPAALAALADILAAHRRLEDSVGAAAVLPAVRVQLTFVTDLTIEARGGLRVRLMDVAAQWAQFGGWLNAAAGHPRVAGRWYSAALDWGTEAGNPDMIATVLSMRGHLAWQHRRPEPLIGLSAAALRQPASPGVRALAAQQEARGHALIGAASTAIGLLDQAVDLATQANEAPEREPPWIYFHSLDYLSMQRGLTYRLLGDNAQAVEHLRTGLHGLPPSAKGAAWTVPYRLDLAATLAELGDISDALEVYDRVRAIAETTGTGHVARRVDSVVRSLSAGSLRTRTTYP
;
A
#
# COMPACT_ATOMS: atom_id res chain seq x y z
N MET A 1 -7.19 6.89 -16.91
CA MET A 1 -6.55 6.12 -18.00
C MET A 1 -7.54 6.00 -19.13
N PRO A 2 -7.18 6.32 -20.38
CA PRO A 2 -8.05 6.03 -21.51
C PRO A 2 -8.22 4.50 -21.61
N SER A 3 -9.47 4.04 -21.57
CA SER A 3 -9.82 2.64 -21.77
C SER A 3 -10.29 2.45 -23.20
N ILE A 4 -9.79 1.44 -23.88
CA ILE A 4 -10.27 1.01 -25.19
C ILE A 4 -11.44 0.07 -24.95
N VAL A 5 -12.64 0.50 -25.35
CA VAL A 5 -13.84 -0.31 -25.26
C VAL A 5 -14.04 -1.01 -26.61
N ASP A 6 -14.21 -2.34 -26.57
CA ASP A 6 -14.51 -3.13 -27.76
C ASP A 6 -15.83 -2.60 -28.39
N PRO A 7 -15.89 -2.33 -29.71
CA PRO A 7 -17.10 -1.89 -30.38
C PRO A 7 -18.31 -2.81 -30.15
N CYS A 8 -18.09 -4.06 -29.86
CA CYS A 8 -19.14 -5.06 -29.59
C CYS A 8 -19.76 -4.94 -28.18
N PHE A 9 -19.20 -4.13 -27.26
CA PHE A 9 -19.65 -4.03 -25.88
C PHE A 9 -21.15 -3.78 -25.75
N GLY A 10 -21.69 -2.82 -26.51
CA GLY A 10 -23.13 -2.49 -26.46
C GLY A 10 -24.04 -3.63 -26.94
N ALA A 11 -23.61 -4.36 -27.95
CA ALA A 11 -24.31 -5.51 -28.46
C ALA A 11 -24.27 -6.67 -27.45
N GLU A 12 -23.11 -6.95 -26.86
CA GLU A 12 -22.95 -7.99 -25.83
C GLU A 12 -23.75 -7.67 -24.57
N LEU A 13 -23.75 -6.42 -24.10
CA LEU A 13 -24.58 -5.98 -22.98
C LEU A 13 -26.07 -6.21 -23.26
N ARG A 14 -26.55 -5.86 -24.45
CA ARG A 14 -27.94 -6.09 -24.84
C ARG A 14 -28.26 -7.58 -24.90
N GLN A 15 -27.36 -8.40 -25.43
CA GLN A 15 -27.55 -9.85 -25.49
C GLN A 15 -27.65 -10.46 -24.09
N LEU A 16 -26.69 -10.18 -23.22
CA LEU A 16 -26.66 -10.67 -21.84
C LEU A 16 -27.92 -10.25 -21.05
N ARG A 17 -28.30 -8.99 -21.17
CA ARG A 17 -29.52 -8.47 -20.53
C ARG A 17 -30.78 -9.20 -21.04
N THR A 18 -30.89 -9.46 -22.36
CA THR A 18 -32.03 -10.12 -22.96
C THR A 18 -32.10 -11.57 -22.54
N VAL A 19 -30.98 -12.30 -22.52
CA VAL A 19 -30.88 -13.68 -22.04
C VAL A 19 -31.25 -13.78 -20.57
N ALA A 20 -30.85 -12.82 -19.75
CA ALA A 20 -31.20 -12.74 -18.33
C ALA A 20 -32.69 -12.33 -18.10
N GLY A 21 -33.45 -11.98 -19.14
CA GLY A 21 -34.85 -11.53 -19.01
C GLY A 21 -35.00 -10.19 -18.25
N VAL A 22 -33.98 -9.37 -18.19
CA VAL A 22 -33.93 -8.15 -17.36
C VAL A 22 -34.25 -6.94 -18.23
N SER A 23 -35.18 -6.08 -17.80
CA SER A 23 -35.43 -4.80 -18.47
C SER A 23 -34.31 -3.80 -18.21
N LEU A 24 -34.11 -2.82 -19.13
CA LEU A 24 -33.12 -1.74 -18.92
C LEU A 24 -33.32 -0.99 -17.59
N ARG A 25 -34.55 -0.84 -17.13
CA ARG A 25 -34.87 -0.18 -15.85
C ARG A 25 -34.38 -1.01 -14.66
N GLN A 26 -34.61 -2.33 -14.71
CA GLN A 26 -34.15 -3.25 -13.67
C GLN A 26 -32.63 -3.34 -13.64
N LEU A 27 -31.98 -3.45 -14.81
CA LEU A 27 -30.54 -3.48 -14.91
C LEU A 27 -29.91 -2.19 -14.39
N ALA A 28 -30.49 -1.04 -14.75
CA ALA A 28 -30.02 0.26 -14.27
C ALA A 28 -30.06 0.37 -12.73
N SER A 29 -31.14 -0.13 -12.11
CA SER A 29 -31.25 -0.19 -10.65
C SER A 29 -30.18 -1.10 -10.01
N ARG A 30 -29.95 -2.30 -10.59
CA ARG A 30 -28.97 -3.27 -10.08
C ARG A 30 -27.53 -2.82 -10.23
N ALA A 31 -27.22 -2.15 -11.36
CA ALA A 31 -25.88 -1.67 -11.67
C ALA A 31 -25.61 -0.23 -11.16
N LEU A 32 -26.53 0.33 -10.35
CA LEU A 32 -26.42 1.70 -9.82
C LEU A 32 -26.16 2.74 -10.92
N SER A 33 -26.93 2.67 -12.02
CA SER A 33 -26.80 3.53 -13.19
C SER A 33 -28.16 4.10 -13.60
N SER A 34 -28.21 4.96 -14.61
CA SER A 34 -29.47 5.44 -15.16
C SER A 34 -29.90 4.63 -16.40
N ARG A 35 -31.23 4.49 -16.61
CA ARG A 35 -31.77 3.83 -17.79
C ARG A 35 -31.27 4.46 -19.10
N GLY A 36 -31.20 5.79 -19.15
CA GLY A 36 -30.74 6.53 -20.34
C GLY A 36 -29.26 6.23 -20.62
N HIS A 37 -28.44 6.19 -19.58
CA HIS A 37 -27.01 5.88 -19.71
C HIS A 37 -26.79 4.47 -20.29
N LEU A 38 -27.49 3.45 -19.75
CA LEU A 38 -27.39 2.08 -20.26
C LEU A 38 -27.93 1.95 -21.68
N HIS A 39 -29.01 2.68 -22.02
CA HIS A 39 -29.53 2.72 -23.39
C HIS A 39 -28.50 3.30 -24.38
N ASP A 40 -27.79 4.34 -23.99
CA ASP A 40 -26.76 4.96 -24.84
C ASP A 40 -25.54 4.05 -25.01
N ILE A 41 -25.19 3.28 -23.98
CA ILE A 41 -24.14 2.26 -24.07
C ILE A 41 -24.56 1.12 -24.99
N GLU A 42 -25.77 0.56 -24.85
CA GLU A 42 -26.28 -0.50 -25.74
C GLU A 42 -26.39 -0.05 -27.20
N ALA A 43 -26.57 1.24 -27.42
CA ALA A 43 -26.63 1.85 -28.74
C ALA A 43 -25.25 2.31 -29.27
N GLY A 44 -24.18 2.10 -28.54
CA GLY A 44 -22.81 2.52 -28.92
C GLY A 44 -22.58 4.02 -28.90
N ARG A 45 -23.51 4.82 -28.35
CA ARG A 45 -23.41 6.29 -28.28
C ARG A 45 -22.56 6.75 -27.09
N ARG A 46 -22.31 5.88 -26.13
CA ARG A 46 -21.52 6.19 -24.93
C ARG A 46 -20.66 5.01 -24.54
N GLN A 47 -19.45 5.29 -24.11
CA GLN A 47 -18.53 4.25 -23.63
C GLN A 47 -18.73 4.01 -22.14
N PRO A 48 -18.72 2.74 -21.68
CA PRO A 48 -18.76 2.39 -20.27
C PRO A 48 -17.38 2.61 -19.63
N THR A 49 -17.38 2.81 -18.30
CA THR A 49 -16.17 2.71 -17.49
C THR A 49 -15.95 1.25 -17.05
N VAL A 50 -14.71 0.90 -16.64
CA VAL A 50 -14.40 -0.42 -16.10
C VAL A 50 -15.30 -0.74 -14.90
N ASP A 51 -15.42 0.19 -13.95
CA ASP A 51 -16.28 0.05 -12.77
C ASP A 51 -17.76 -0.20 -13.12
N LEU A 52 -18.28 0.44 -14.17
CA LEU A 52 -19.64 0.16 -14.62
C LEU A 52 -19.75 -1.21 -15.27
N ALA A 53 -18.74 -1.66 -16.02
CA ALA A 53 -18.74 -2.99 -16.62
C ALA A 53 -18.71 -4.09 -15.55
N GLU A 54 -17.90 -3.94 -14.50
CA GLU A 54 -17.86 -4.84 -13.35
C GLU A 54 -19.23 -4.94 -12.65
N ARG A 55 -19.89 -3.80 -12.43
CA ARG A 55 -21.24 -3.79 -11.86
C ARG A 55 -22.30 -4.42 -12.76
N LEU A 56 -22.15 -4.28 -14.08
CA LEU A 56 -23.03 -4.92 -15.04
C LEU A 56 -22.81 -6.42 -15.10
N ASP A 57 -21.58 -6.90 -15.07
CA ASP A 57 -21.25 -8.32 -14.98
C ASP A 57 -21.83 -8.94 -13.70
N LEU A 58 -21.69 -8.27 -12.56
CA LEU A 58 -22.28 -8.70 -11.30
C LEU A 58 -23.82 -8.73 -11.38
N ALA A 59 -24.44 -7.69 -11.95
CA ALA A 59 -25.90 -7.57 -12.06
C ALA A 59 -26.54 -8.61 -12.99
N LEU A 60 -25.77 -9.08 -13.98
CA LEU A 60 -26.21 -10.07 -14.99
C LEU A 60 -25.66 -11.47 -14.72
N ASN A 61 -24.83 -11.65 -13.68
CA ASN A 61 -24.12 -12.88 -13.36
C ASN A 61 -23.36 -13.45 -14.58
N SER A 62 -22.67 -12.55 -15.31
CA SER A 62 -21.98 -12.85 -16.56
C SER A 62 -20.48 -13.15 -16.38
N GLY A 63 -19.99 -13.23 -15.14
CA GLY A 63 -18.57 -13.40 -14.84
C GLY A 63 -17.80 -12.10 -15.14
N ASP A 64 -16.89 -12.13 -16.10
CA ASP A 64 -16.06 -11.01 -16.55
C ASP A 64 -16.29 -10.67 -18.03
N ARG A 65 -17.38 -11.12 -18.62
CA ARG A 65 -17.65 -11.01 -20.06
C ARG A 65 -17.68 -9.57 -20.56
N LEU A 66 -18.28 -8.66 -19.80
CA LEU A 66 -18.32 -7.23 -20.18
C LEU A 66 -17.03 -6.53 -19.78
N THR A 67 -16.47 -6.83 -18.63
CA THR A 67 -15.20 -6.27 -18.16
C THR A 67 -14.04 -6.64 -19.09
N SER A 68 -14.01 -7.87 -19.62
CA SER A 68 -13.00 -8.32 -20.59
C SER A 68 -13.04 -7.57 -21.94
N LEU A 69 -14.18 -6.94 -22.28
CA LEU A 69 -14.32 -6.09 -23.47
C LEU A 69 -13.78 -4.67 -23.25
N ILE A 70 -13.36 -4.33 -22.04
CA ILE A 70 -12.68 -3.06 -21.75
C ILE A 70 -11.21 -3.37 -21.48
N ARG A 71 -10.37 -3.10 -22.45
CA ARG A 71 -8.92 -3.16 -22.26
C ARG A 71 -8.48 -1.82 -21.70
N VAL A 72 -7.74 -1.85 -20.60
CA VAL A 72 -6.88 -0.72 -20.23
C VAL A 72 -5.91 -0.59 -21.39
N ALA A 73 -5.91 0.53 -22.07
CA ALA A 73 -4.98 0.75 -23.17
C ALA A 73 -3.56 0.45 -22.65
N PRO A 74 -2.75 -0.37 -23.36
CA PRO A 74 -1.32 -0.36 -23.11
C PRO A 74 -0.88 1.11 -23.20
N PRO A 75 0.21 1.50 -22.50
CA PRO A 75 0.77 2.83 -22.69
C PRO A 75 0.78 3.10 -24.19
N SER A 76 0.28 4.25 -24.61
CA SER A 76 0.14 4.58 -26.04
C SER A 76 1.45 4.23 -26.76
N ASP A 77 1.36 3.83 -28.02
CA ASP A 77 2.59 3.57 -28.82
C ASP A 77 3.56 4.75 -28.70
N GLU A 78 3.03 6.00 -28.57
CA GLU A 78 3.81 7.19 -28.25
C GLU A 78 4.58 7.09 -26.92
N LEU A 79 4.04 6.48 -25.89
CA LEU A 79 4.76 6.30 -24.61
C LEU A 79 5.81 5.21 -24.75
N ALA A 80 5.51 4.11 -25.44
CA ALA A 80 6.48 3.04 -25.71
C ALA A 80 7.63 3.56 -26.59
N ASP A 81 7.31 4.34 -27.64
CA ASP A 81 8.27 5.00 -28.53
C ASP A 81 9.11 6.03 -27.76
N HIS A 82 8.47 6.79 -26.85
CA HIS A 82 9.17 7.79 -26.02
C HIS A 82 10.16 7.13 -25.06
N LEU A 83 9.77 6.02 -24.44
CA LEU A 83 10.66 5.25 -23.55
C LEU A 83 11.79 4.58 -24.34
N ALA A 84 11.53 4.05 -25.55
CA ALA A 84 12.53 3.50 -26.43
C ALA A 84 13.52 4.59 -26.89
N HIS A 85 13.02 5.77 -27.26
CA HIS A 85 13.85 6.92 -27.66
C HIS A 85 14.76 7.39 -26.51
N LEU A 86 14.26 7.36 -25.27
CA LEU A 86 15.07 7.68 -24.09
C LEU A 86 16.20 6.67 -23.83
N GLN A 87 15.96 5.37 -24.11
CA GLN A 87 16.99 4.34 -24.01
C GLN A 87 18.11 4.57 -25.03
N GLU A 88 17.74 5.01 -26.24
CA GLU A 88 18.72 5.33 -27.30
C GLU A 88 19.41 6.68 -27.11
N HIS A 89 18.72 7.64 -26.44
CA HIS A 89 19.19 9.02 -26.27
C HIS A 89 19.03 9.52 -24.82
N PRO A 90 19.66 8.87 -23.81
CA PRO A 90 19.43 9.19 -22.39
C PRO A 90 19.79 10.62 -21.98
N ARG A 91 20.54 11.34 -22.81
CA ARG A 91 20.88 12.77 -22.61
C ARG A 91 19.74 13.73 -22.91
N ARG A 92 18.64 13.26 -23.54
CA ARG A 92 17.49 14.06 -23.96
C ARG A 92 16.23 13.69 -23.18
N VAL A 93 16.33 13.63 -21.85
CA VAL A 93 15.15 13.43 -20.99
C VAL A 93 14.19 14.60 -21.20
N GLU A 94 12.95 14.31 -21.57
CA GLU A 94 11.90 15.30 -21.79
C GLU A 94 10.95 15.38 -20.58
N PRO A 95 10.30 16.55 -20.34
CA PRO A 95 9.35 16.69 -19.23
C PRO A 95 8.20 15.65 -19.26
N ALA A 96 7.74 15.27 -20.45
CA ALA A 96 6.70 14.26 -20.64
C ALA A 96 7.14 12.87 -20.14
N ALA A 97 8.39 12.49 -20.38
CA ALA A 97 8.94 11.23 -19.89
C ALA A 97 9.05 11.18 -18.38
N LEU A 98 9.40 12.28 -17.72
CA LEU A 98 9.40 12.36 -16.25
C LEU A 98 8.00 12.19 -15.67
N ALA A 99 6.99 12.82 -16.27
CA ALA A 99 5.61 12.66 -15.88
C ALA A 99 5.16 11.20 -16.02
N ALA A 100 5.47 10.57 -17.17
CA ALA A 100 5.16 9.16 -17.40
C ALA A 100 5.82 8.22 -16.38
N LEU A 101 7.09 8.44 -16.02
CA LEU A 101 7.78 7.67 -14.97
C LEU A 101 7.11 7.82 -13.61
N ALA A 102 6.64 9.03 -13.26
CA ALA A 102 5.91 9.27 -12.02
C ALA A 102 4.54 8.55 -12.02
N ASP A 103 3.81 8.56 -13.14
CA ASP A 103 2.51 7.89 -13.28
C ASP A 103 2.65 6.36 -13.19
N ILE A 104 3.65 5.80 -13.85
CA ILE A 104 3.98 4.36 -13.78
C ILE A 104 4.31 3.98 -12.34
N LEU A 105 5.11 4.78 -11.64
CA LEU A 105 5.43 4.53 -10.23
C LEU A 105 4.18 4.55 -9.34
N ALA A 106 3.30 5.52 -9.54
CA ALA A 106 2.03 5.61 -8.81
C ALA A 106 1.13 4.38 -9.08
N ALA A 107 1.12 3.87 -10.32
CA ALA A 107 0.41 2.63 -10.66
C ALA A 107 1.01 1.40 -9.95
N HIS A 108 2.34 1.30 -9.89
CA HIS A 108 3.01 0.20 -9.17
C HIS A 108 2.76 0.23 -7.66
N ARG A 109 2.70 1.41 -7.04
CA ARG A 109 2.36 1.54 -5.61
C ARG A 109 0.95 1.00 -5.34
N ARG A 110 -0.04 1.39 -6.16
CA ARG A 110 -1.43 0.89 -6.02
C ARG A 110 -1.53 -0.62 -6.28
N LEU A 111 -0.77 -1.13 -7.24
CA LEU A 111 -0.73 -2.56 -7.50
C LEU A 111 -0.13 -3.33 -6.31
N GLU A 112 0.93 -2.80 -5.70
CA GLU A 112 1.58 -3.41 -4.53
C GLU A 112 0.62 -3.54 -3.36
N ASP A 113 -0.21 -2.53 -3.09
CA ASP A 113 -1.24 -2.59 -2.06
C ASP A 113 -2.20 -3.79 -2.26
N SER A 114 -2.47 -4.15 -3.50
CA SER A 114 -3.41 -5.22 -3.86
C SER A 114 -2.79 -6.61 -3.90
N VAL A 115 -1.59 -6.74 -4.53
CA VAL A 115 -0.98 -8.05 -4.81
C VAL A 115 0.28 -8.34 -3.99
N GLY A 116 0.77 -7.36 -3.24
CA GLY A 116 1.96 -7.45 -2.38
C GLY A 116 3.30 -7.25 -3.11
N ALA A 117 4.32 -6.94 -2.32
CA ALA A 117 5.64 -6.53 -2.80
C ALA A 117 6.34 -7.58 -3.69
N ALA A 118 6.20 -8.87 -3.37
CA ALA A 118 6.87 -9.95 -4.11
C ALA A 118 6.40 -10.04 -5.57
N ALA A 119 5.13 -9.76 -5.85
CA ALA A 119 4.57 -9.80 -7.19
C ALA A 119 5.01 -8.60 -8.05
N VAL A 120 5.19 -7.43 -7.43
CA VAL A 120 5.53 -6.18 -8.14
C VAL A 120 7.04 -6.02 -8.34
N LEU A 121 7.86 -6.56 -7.43
CA LEU A 121 9.32 -6.38 -7.41
C LEU A 121 10.02 -6.71 -8.73
N PRO A 122 9.69 -7.79 -9.49
CA PRO A 122 10.37 -8.09 -10.76
C PRO A 122 10.21 -6.98 -11.81
N ALA A 123 8.99 -6.44 -11.97
CA ALA A 123 8.72 -5.36 -12.92
C ALA A 123 9.43 -4.06 -12.52
N VAL A 124 9.35 -3.70 -11.24
CA VAL A 124 10.01 -2.50 -10.70
C VAL A 124 11.53 -2.59 -10.82
N ARG A 125 12.13 -3.77 -10.70
CA ARG A 125 13.59 -3.96 -10.85
C ARG A 125 14.07 -3.57 -12.24
N VAL A 126 13.34 -3.93 -13.29
CA VAL A 126 13.69 -3.55 -14.67
C VAL A 126 13.66 -2.03 -14.83
N GLN A 127 12.60 -1.40 -14.33
CA GLN A 127 12.45 0.05 -14.42
C GLN A 127 13.45 0.81 -13.57
N LEU A 128 13.85 0.27 -12.41
CA LEU A 128 14.91 0.85 -11.59
C LEU A 128 16.26 0.89 -12.33
N THR A 129 16.59 -0.15 -13.11
CA THR A 129 17.79 -0.14 -13.96
C THR A 129 17.72 1.00 -14.96
N PHE A 130 16.61 1.09 -15.70
CA PHE A 130 16.40 2.16 -16.67
C PHE A 130 16.49 3.55 -16.05
N VAL A 131 15.80 3.80 -14.92
CA VAL A 131 15.84 5.08 -14.21
C VAL A 131 17.26 5.40 -13.74
N THR A 132 18.00 4.41 -13.26
CA THR A 132 19.41 4.59 -12.83
C THR A 132 20.28 5.03 -14.00
N ASP A 133 20.14 4.41 -15.17
CA ASP A 133 20.91 4.79 -16.38
C ASP A 133 20.62 6.24 -16.78
N LEU A 134 19.36 6.67 -16.72
CA LEU A 134 18.99 8.07 -16.96
C LEU A 134 19.70 9.03 -16.00
N THR A 135 19.88 8.67 -14.72
CA THR A 135 20.53 9.55 -13.73
C THR A 135 22.02 9.77 -14.05
N ILE A 136 22.70 8.80 -14.66
CA ILE A 136 24.10 8.88 -15.04
C ILE A 136 24.30 9.88 -16.21
N GLU A 137 23.37 9.84 -17.16
CA GLU A 137 23.49 10.55 -18.44
C GLU A 137 22.90 11.97 -18.40
N ALA A 138 21.88 12.20 -17.55
CA ALA A 138 21.12 13.45 -17.53
C ALA A 138 21.96 14.66 -17.14
N ARG A 139 21.76 15.77 -17.86
CA ARG A 139 22.42 17.07 -17.66
C ARG A 139 21.41 18.21 -17.79
N GLY A 140 21.78 19.39 -17.31
CA GLY A 140 21.01 20.63 -17.50
C GLY A 140 19.79 20.76 -16.61
N GLY A 141 18.81 21.56 -17.02
CA GLY A 141 17.70 22.01 -16.18
C GLY A 141 16.69 20.93 -15.75
N LEU A 142 16.64 19.78 -16.44
CA LEU A 142 15.75 18.67 -16.06
C LEU A 142 16.39 17.69 -15.08
N ARG A 143 17.71 17.80 -14.82
CA ARG A 143 18.41 16.87 -13.93
C ARG A 143 17.79 16.85 -12.53
N VAL A 144 17.54 18.00 -11.93
CA VAL A 144 16.94 18.11 -10.58
C VAL A 144 15.60 17.39 -10.52
N ARG A 145 14.74 17.59 -11.54
CA ARG A 145 13.43 16.90 -11.61
C ARG A 145 13.57 15.40 -11.83
N LEU A 146 14.56 14.98 -12.61
CA LEU A 146 14.85 13.55 -12.79
C LEU A 146 15.36 12.94 -11.48
N MET A 147 16.25 13.63 -10.72
CA MET A 147 16.71 13.14 -9.43
C MET A 147 15.57 12.98 -8.45
N ASP A 148 14.58 13.88 -8.44
CA ASP A 148 13.38 13.75 -7.61
C ASP A 148 12.58 12.47 -7.95
N VAL A 149 12.28 12.24 -9.23
CA VAL A 149 11.56 11.04 -9.68
C VAL A 149 12.39 9.77 -9.42
N ALA A 150 13.70 9.80 -9.68
CA ALA A 150 14.59 8.68 -9.43
C ALA A 150 14.67 8.32 -7.94
N ALA A 151 14.72 9.33 -7.05
CA ALA A 151 14.68 9.13 -5.61
C ALA A 151 13.40 8.42 -5.17
N GLN A 152 12.26 8.77 -5.74
CA GLN A 152 10.98 8.11 -5.47
C GLN A 152 10.98 6.65 -5.95
N TRP A 153 11.53 6.35 -7.12
CA TRP A 153 11.69 4.99 -7.62
C TRP A 153 12.62 4.16 -6.73
N ALA A 154 13.74 4.72 -6.33
CA ALA A 154 14.70 4.05 -5.43
C ALA A 154 14.10 3.82 -4.03
N GLN A 155 13.35 4.78 -3.49
CA GLN A 155 12.64 4.63 -2.22
C GLN A 155 11.65 3.45 -2.30
N PHE A 156 10.83 3.39 -3.36
CA PHE A 156 9.88 2.31 -3.55
C PHE A 156 10.57 0.96 -3.80
N GLY A 157 11.64 0.93 -4.59
CA GLY A 157 12.48 -0.27 -4.75
C GLY A 157 13.08 -0.74 -3.42
N GLY A 158 13.48 0.19 -2.56
CA GLY A 158 13.92 -0.09 -1.19
C GLY A 158 12.82 -0.75 -0.37
N TRP A 159 11.60 -0.18 -0.38
CA TRP A 159 10.44 -0.74 0.30
C TRP A 159 10.12 -2.16 -0.16
N LEU A 160 10.00 -2.40 -1.46
CA LEU A 160 9.70 -3.72 -2.03
C LEU A 160 10.73 -4.77 -1.61
N ASN A 161 12.02 -4.41 -1.64
CA ASN A 161 13.08 -5.33 -1.20
C ASN A 161 13.05 -5.59 0.31
N ALA A 162 12.72 -4.59 1.14
CA ALA A 162 12.54 -4.77 2.58
C ALA A 162 11.39 -5.72 2.88
N ALA A 163 10.23 -5.50 2.24
CA ALA A 163 9.04 -6.34 2.39
C ALA A 163 9.25 -7.77 1.85
N ALA A 164 10.07 -7.94 0.81
CA ALA A 164 10.44 -9.24 0.26
C ALA A 164 11.56 -9.96 1.06
N GLY A 165 12.04 -9.40 2.17
CA GLY A 165 13.07 -10.02 3.01
C GLY A 165 14.51 -9.84 2.50
N HIS A 166 14.78 -8.80 1.70
CA HIS A 166 16.10 -8.47 1.17
C HIS A 166 16.66 -7.16 1.77
N PRO A 167 16.90 -7.07 3.10
CA PRO A 167 17.23 -5.81 3.78
C PRO A 167 18.53 -5.17 3.30
N ARG A 168 19.52 -5.94 2.86
CA ARG A 168 20.78 -5.41 2.32
C ARG A 168 20.58 -4.71 0.98
N VAL A 169 19.68 -5.23 0.13
CA VAL A 169 19.32 -4.60 -1.15
C VAL A 169 18.48 -3.35 -0.89
N ALA A 170 17.52 -3.44 0.03
CA ALA A 170 16.71 -2.30 0.47
C ALA A 170 17.61 -1.14 0.96
N GLY A 171 18.61 -1.43 1.80
CA GLY A 171 19.54 -0.41 2.29
C GLY A 171 20.32 0.30 1.18
N ARG A 172 20.72 -0.41 0.13
CA ARG A 172 21.39 0.21 -1.05
C ARG A 172 20.45 1.15 -1.80
N TRP A 173 19.21 0.73 -2.04
CA TRP A 173 18.23 1.58 -2.71
C TRP A 173 17.85 2.81 -1.87
N TYR A 174 17.73 2.67 -0.54
CA TYR A 174 17.53 3.80 0.34
C TYR A 174 18.73 4.76 0.36
N SER A 175 19.96 4.26 0.18
CA SER A 175 21.12 5.16 0.05
C SER A 175 21.06 5.96 -1.26
N ALA A 176 20.76 5.30 -2.38
CA ALA A 176 20.58 6.00 -3.66
C ALA A 176 19.42 7.02 -3.60
N ALA A 177 18.30 6.65 -2.97
CA ALA A 177 17.16 7.56 -2.79
C ALA A 177 17.53 8.80 -1.93
N LEU A 178 18.36 8.61 -0.90
CA LEU A 178 18.84 9.72 -0.08
C LEU A 178 19.76 10.66 -0.87
N ASP A 179 20.71 10.10 -1.63
CA ASP A 179 21.64 10.85 -2.45
C ASP A 179 20.89 11.69 -3.50
N TRP A 180 19.99 11.05 -4.25
CA TRP A 180 19.19 11.71 -5.29
C TRP A 180 18.15 12.68 -4.73
N GLY A 181 17.51 12.36 -3.61
CA GLY A 181 16.59 13.25 -2.92
C GLY A 181 17.30 14.50 -2.36
N THR A 182 18.55 14.33 -1.91
CA THR A 182 19.40 15.45 -1.47
C THR A 182 19.81 16.31 -2.65
N GLU A 183 20.23 15.72 -3.78
CA GLU A 183 20.53 16.46 -5.00
C GLU A 183 19.31 17.21 -5.54
N ALA A 184 18.13 16.61 -5.44
CA ALA A 184 16.88 17.25 -5.84
C ALA A 184 16.41 18.36 -4.88
N GLY A 185 17.00 18.45 -3.68
CA GLY A 185 16.58 19.38 -2.64
C GLY A 185 15.18 19.08 -2.09
N ASN A 186 14.75 17.80 -2.08
CA ASN A 186 13.43 17.37 -1.65
C ASN A 186 13.44 16.91 -0.18
N PRO A 187 13.00 17.77 0.79
CA PRO A 187 13.02 17.44 2.20
C PRO A 187 12.05 16.30 2.57
N ASP A 188 10.93 16.16 1.85
CA ASP A 188 9.98 15.08 2.06
C ASP A 188 10.60 13.73 1.73
N MET A 189 11.34 13.64 0.64
CA MET A 189 12.03 12.41 0.26
C MET A 189 13.17 12.09 1.23
N ILE A 190 13.96 13.07 1.64
CA ILE A 190 15.03 12.89 2.63
C ILE A 190 14.45 12.33 3.93
N ALA A 191 13.39 12.95 4.47
CA ALA A 191 12.75 12.52 5.69
C ALA A 191 12.13 11.11 5.55
N THR A 192 11.45 10.85 4.43
CA THR A 192 10.88 9.53 4.14
C THR A 192 11.94 8.45 4.14
N VAL A 193 13.06 8.66 3.45
CA VAL A 193 14.14 7.68 3.36
C VAL A 193 14.82 7.45 4.71
N LEU A 194 15.04 8.48 5.50
CA LEU A 194 15.55 8.35 6.87
C LEU A 194 14.61 7.50 7.73
N SER A 195 13.30 7.74 7.67
CA SER A 195 12.28 6.94 8.36
C SER A 195 12.29 5.49 7.90
N MET A 196 12.41 5.22 6.58
CA MET A 196 12.46 3.87 6.03
C MET A 196 13.74 3.12 6.41
N ARG A 197 14.87 3.80 6.54
CA ARG A 197 16.09 3.22 7.13
C ARG A 197 15.93 2.92 8.62
N GLY A 198 15.21 3.77 9.34
CA GLY A 198 14.73 3.49 10.70
C GLY A 198 13.87 2.23 10.76
N HIS A 199 12.96 2.06 9.80
CA HIS A 199 12.12 0.85 9.70
C HIS A 199 12.96 -0.42 9.47
N LEU A 200 14.05 -0.38 8.69
CA LEU A 200 14.98 -1.51 8.59
C LEU A 200 15.65 -1.83 9.95
N ALA A 201 16.02 -0.81 10.73
CA ALA A 201 16.53 -1.00 12.08
C ALA A 201 15.47 -1.61 13.01
N TRP A 202 14.21 -1.20 12.89
CA TRP A 202 13.05 -1.81 13.56
C TRP A 202 12.94 -3.31 13.28
N GLN A 203 12.99 -3.73 12.00
CA GLN A 203 12.91 -5.14 11.61
C GLN A 203 14.01 -6.01 12.28
N HIS A 204 15.14 -5.41 12.59
CA HIS A 204 16.26 -6.05 13.28
C HIS A 204 16.30 -5.78 14.80
N ARG A 205 15.23 -5.17 15.35
CA ARG A 205 15.11 -4.82 16.78
C ARG A 205 16.29 -4.00 17.32
N ARG A 206 16.76 -3.03 16.52
CA ARG A 206 17.88 -2.13 16.84
C ARG A 206 17.34 -0.74 17.21
N PRO A 207 17.10 -0.44 18.50
CA PRO A 207 16.43 0.79 18.92
C PRO A 207 17.25 2.04 18.65
N GLU A 208 18.58 2.05 18.85
CA GLU A 208 19.40 3.23 18.73
C GLU A 208 19.39 3.81 17.29
N PRO A 209 19.70 3.03 16.23
CA PRO A 209 19.60 3.57 14.88
C PRO A 209 18.16 3.89 14.47
N LEU A 210 17.14 3.16 14.99
CA LEU A 210 15.74 3.48 14.74
C LEU A 210 15.41 4.88 15.29
N ILE A 211 15.71 5.15 16.56
CA ILE A 211 15.48 6.46 17.21
C ILE A 211 16.26 7.56 16.47
N GLY A 212 17.56 7.37 16.28
CA GLY A 212 18.42 8.40 15.69
C GLY A 212 18.02 8.80 14.27
N LEU A 213 17.69 7.82 13.42
CA LEU A 213 17.25 8.07 12.03
C LEU A 213 15.88 8.71 11.98
N SER A 214 14.92 8.25 12.80
CA SER A 214 13.57 8.80 12.84
C SER A 214 13.55 10.22 13.41
N ALA A 215 14.32 10.50 14.47
CA ALA A 215 14.50 11.84 14.99
C ALA A 215 15.15 12.78 13.96
N ALA A 216 16.11 12.30 13.16
CA ALA A 216 16.70 13.08 12.07
C ALA A 216 15.66 13.38 10.97
N ALA A 217 14.80 12.42 10.65
CA ALA A 217 13.67 12.61 9.72
C ALA A 217 12.67 13.64 10.24
N LEU A 218 12.27 13.56 11.51
CA LEU A 218 11.30 14.47 12.13
C LEU A 218 11.77 15.93 12.13
N ARG A 219 13.09 16.16 12.17
CA ARG A 219 13.69 17.50 12.11
C ARG A 219 13.77 18.10 10.70
N GLN A 220 13.51 17.34 9.64
CA GLN A 220 13.48 17.87 8.28
C GLN A 220 12.31 18.85 8.12
N PRO A 221 12.45 19.90 7.28
CA PRO A 221 11.35 20.79 6.92
C PRO A 221 10.40 20.11 5.90
N ALA A 222 9.94 18.92 6.24
CA ALA A 222 9.08 18.09 5.43
C ALA A 222 7.59 18.35 5.73
N SER A 223 6.72 17.85 4.86
CA SER A 223 5.26 17.94 5.02
C SER A 223 4.78 17.28 6.32
N PRO A 224 3.64 17.71 6.86
CA PRO A 224 3.10 17.15 8.10
C PRO A 224 2.95 15.63 8.08
N GLY A 225 2.45 15.03 6.99
CA GLY A 225 2.27 13.59 6.87
C GLY A 225 3.58 12.81 6.90
N VAL A 226 4.63 13.32 6.24
CA VAL A 226 5.98 12.72 6.29
C VAL A 226 6.58 12.83 7.70
N ARG A 227 6.39 13.95 8.37
CA ARG A 227 6.85 14.13 9.75
C ARG A 227 6.06 13.25 10.73
N ALA A 228 4.77 13.04 10.51
CA ALA A 228 3.97 12.11 11.28
C ALA A 228 4.48 10.67 11.19
N LEU A 229 4.89 10.23 9.97
CA LEU A 229 5.57 8.94 9.79
C LEU A 229 6.87 8.87 10.60
N ALA A 230 7.66 9.92 10.61
CA ALA A 230 8.93 9.96 11.36
C ALA A 230 8.69 9.88 12.88
N ALA A 231 7.75 10.65 13.42
CA ALA A 231 7.39 10.64 14.84
C ALA A 231 6.89 9.26 15.29
N GLN A 232 6.04 8.62 14.50
CA GLN A 232 5.55 7.27 14.78
C GLN A 232 6.67 6.22 14.76
N GLN A 233 7.63 6.32 13.85
CA GLN A 233 8.79 5.41 13.83
C GLN A 233 9.70 5.63 15.04
N GLU A 234 9.93 6.87 15.46
CA GLU A 234 10.71 7.23 16.63
C GLU A 234 10.05 6.68 17.91
N ALA A 235 8.70 6.80 18.01
CA ALA A 235 7.92 6.23 19.10
C ALA A 235 8.15 4.73 19.30
N ARG A 236 8.20 3.95 18.21
CA ARG A 236 8.53 2.52 18.27
C ARG A 236 9.91 2.25 18.87
N GLY A 237 10.88 3.10 18.51
CA GLY A 237 12.24 2.98 19.06
C GLY A 237 12.25 3.20 20.55
N HIS A 238 11.58 4.23 21.05
CA HIS A 238 11.45 4.50 22.48
C HIS A 238 10.65 3.41 23.21
N ALA A 239 9.64 2.82 22.61
CA ALA A 239 8.91 1.69 23.18
C ALA A 239 9.80 0.45 23.33
N LEU A 240 10.69 0.17 22.38
CA LEU A 240 11.65 -0.96 22.48
C LEU A 240 12.58 -0.87 23.68
N ILE A 241 12.89 0.35 24.15
CA ILE A 241 13.74 0.60 25.33
C ILE A 241 12.93 0.90 26.60
N GLY A 242 11.60 0.74 26.55
CA GLY A 242 10.71 0.96 27.69
C GLY A 242 10.45 2.43 28.05
N ALA A 243 10.81 3.38 27.21
CA ALA A 243 10.61 4.82 27.43
C ALA A 243 9.15 5.22 27.11
N ALA A 244 8.19 4.77 27.94
CA ALA A 244 6.75 4.86 27.68
C ALA A 244 6.26 6.29 27.45
N SER A 245 6.59 7.24 28.35
CA SER A 245 6.14 8.63 28.22
C SER A 245 6.58 9.28 26.93
N THR A 246 7.85 9.09 26.52
CA THR A 246 8.38 9.59 25.28
C THR A 246 7.70 8.96 24.06
N ALA A 247 7.50 7.64 24.09
CA ALA A 247 6.85 6.91 23.00
C ALA A 247 5.40 7.39 22.80
N ILE A 248 4.64 7.57 23.86
CA ILE A 248 3.25 8.04 23.79
C ILE A 248 3.19 9.48 23.31
N GLY A 249 4.03 10.39 23.84
CA GLY A 249 4.07 11.78 23.41
C GLY A 249 4.42 11.94 21.92
N LEU A 250 5.32 11.11 21.40
CA LEU A 250 5.62 11.08 19.95
C LEU A 250 4.44 10.56 19.11
N LEU A 251 3.64 9.63 19.61
CA LEU A 251 2.42 9.20 18.93
C LEU A 251 1.34 10.27 18.95
N ASP A 252 1.21 11.03 20.03
CA ASP A 252 0.31 12.19 20.08
C ASP A 252 0.74 13.24 19.06
N GLN A 253 2.02 13.56 19.00
CA GLN A 253 2.58 14.43 17.96
C GLN A 253 2.32 13.90 16.55
N ALA A 254 2.42 12.59 16.32
CA ALA A 254 2.12 12.00 15.02
C ALA A 254 0.65 12.16 14.63
N VAL A 255 -0.28 12.04 15.58
CA VAL A 255 -1.72 12.29 15.34
C VAL A 255 -1.99 13.76 15.00
N ASP A 256 -1.38 14.70 15.72
CA ASP A 256 -1.52 16.12 15.44
C ASP A 256 -0.99 16.47 14.04
N LEU A 257 0.17 15.93 13.66
CA LEU A 257 0.76 16.11 12.33
C LEU A 257 -0.09 15.47 11.21
N ALA A 258 -0.62 14.28 11.43
CA ALA A 258 -1.51 13.63 10.45
C ALA A 258 -2.85 14.39 10.30
N THR A 259 -3.35 14.99 11.37
CA THR A 259 -4.54 15.85 11.32
C THR A 259 -4.25 17.09 10.46
N GLN A 260 -3.11 17.74 10.65
CA GLN A 260 -2.68 18.86 9.80
C GLN A 260 -2.52 18.44 8.32
N ALA A 261 -1.96 17.25 8.05
CA ALA A 261 -1.85 16.73 6.69
C ALA A 261 -3.22 16.56 6.01
N ASN A 262 -4.23 16.10 6.77
CA ASN A 262 -5.59 15.94 6.28
C ASN A 262 -6.31 17.26 5.98
N GLU A 263 -5.87 18.38 6.53
CA GLU A 263 -6.42 19.71 6.23
C GLU A 263 -5.96 20.25 4.85
N ALA A 264 -4.81 19.76 4.33
CA ALA A 264 -4.25 20.18 3.05
C ALA A 264 -3.61 18.99 2.31
N PRO A 265 -4.40 17.96 1.95
CA PRO A 265 -3.87 16.71 1.38
C PRO A 265 -3.15 16.90 0.04
N GLU A 266 -3.46 17.96 -0.70
CA GLU A 266 -2.79 18.32 -1.95
C GLU A 266 -1.34 18.78 -1.76
N ARG A 267 -0.93 19.10 -0.54
CA ARG A 267 0.44 19.48 -0.18
C ARG A 267 1.29 18.30 0.24
N GLU A 268 0.66 17.16 0.49
CA GLU A 268 1.37 15.95 0.86
C GLU A 268 1.98 15.26 -0.37
N PRO A 269 3.16 14.66 -0.23
CA PRO A 269 3.76 13.93 -1.34
C PRO A 269 2.94 12.67 -1.69
N PRO A 270 2.94 12.23 -2.97
CA PRO A 270 2.04 11.19 -3.46
C PRO A 270 2.31 9.80 -2.88
N TRP A 271 3.38 9.61 -2.11
CA TRP A 271 3.72 8.33 -1.50
C TRP A 271 3.28 8.20 -0.05
N ILE A 272 2.67 9.25 0.57
CA ILE A 272 2.22 9.21 1.97
C ILE A 272 0.73 8.86 2.12
N TYR A 273 0.04 8.50 1.05
CA TYR A 273 -1.40 8.25 0.98
C TYR A 273 -1.95 7.21 1.98
N PHE A 274 -1.12 6.30 2.47
CA PHE A 274 -1.50 5.26 3.44
C PHE A 274 -1.57 5.76 4.89
N HIS A 275 -1.05 6.94 5.17
CA HIS A 275 -0.85 7.46 6.52
C HIS A 275 -2.14 8.12 7.05
N SER A 276 -3.06 7.30 7.56
CA SER A 276 -4.36 7.71 8.11
C SER A 276 -4.37 7.64 9.65
N LEU A 277 -5.41 8.21 10.27
CA LEU A 277 -5.62 8.08 11.73
C LEU A 277 -5.84 6.61 12.14
N ASP A 278 -6.48 5.79 11.29
CA ASP A 278 -6.64 4.35 11.54
C ASP A 278 -5.30 3.64 11.52
N TYR A 279 -4.42 4.00 10.57
CA TYR A 279 -3.04 3.50 10.55
C TYR A 279 -2.30 3.89 11.83
N LEU A 280 -2.39 5.14 12.27
CA LEU A 280 -1.76 5.60 13.52
C LEU A 280 -2.34 4.92 14.76
N SER A 281 -3.64 4.59 14.77
CA SER A 281 -4.24 3.79 15.84
C SER A 281 -3.58 2.40 15.92
N MET A 282 -3.38 1.72 14.78
CA MET A 282 -2.65 0.44 14.77
C MET A 282 -1.20 0.58 15.27
N GLN A 283 -0.52 1.69 14.92
CA GLN A 283 0.83 1.97 15.41
C GLN A 283 0.87 2.20 16.91
N ARG A 284 -0.15 2.88 17.46
CA ARG A 284 -0.33 3.07 18.90
C ARG A 284 -0.53 1.72 19.60
N GLY A 285 -1.36 0.87 19.05
CA GLY A 285 -1.56 -0.48 19.57
C GLY A 285 -0.27 -1.31 19.59
N LEU A 286 0.51 -1.25 18.50
CA LEU A 286 1.83 -1.89 18.47
C LEU A 286 2.78 -1.32 19.54
N THR A 287 2.75 -0.01 19.76
CA THR A 287 3.57 0.65 20.78
C THR A 287 3.18 0.20 22.19
N TYR A 288 1.89 0.14 22.51
CA TYR A 288 1.42 -0.36 23.81
C TYR A 288 1.79 -1.83 24.01
N ARG A 289 1.71 -2.68 22.97
CA ARG A 289 2.17 -4.06 23.04
C ARG A 289 3.67 -4.15 23.39
N LEU A 290 4.51 -3.32 22.79
CA LEU A 290 5.94 -3.25 23.11
C LEU A 290 6.23 -2.82 24.54
N LEU A 291 5.37 -1.97 25.09
CA LEU A 291 5.44 -1.50 26.49
C LEU A 291 4.82 -2.49 27.48
N GLY A 292 4.19 -3.57 27.02
CA GLY A 292 3.53 -4.58 27.86
C GLY A 292 2.11 -4.23 28.29
N ASP A 293 1.53 -3.15 27.80
CA ASP A 293 0.12 -2.80 28.05
C ASP A 293 -0.78 -3.48 27.02
N ASN A 294 -1.03 -4.76 27.25
CA ASN A 294 -1.79 -5.60 26.33
C ASN A 294 -3.25 -5.15 26.18
N ALA A 295 -3.87 -4.55 27.20
CA ALA A 295 -5.26 -4.08 27.13
C ALA A 295 -5.37 -2.91 26.15
N GLN A 296 -4.53 -1.88 26.29
CA GLN A 296 -4.47 -0.75 25.35
C GLN A 296 -4.04 -1.19 23.94
N ALA A 297 -3.14 -2.16 23.85
CA ALA A 297 -2.72 -2.72 22.57
C ALA A 297 -3.91 -3.30 21.79
N VAL A 298 -4.74 -4.13 22.41
CA VAL A 298 -5.95 -4.72 21.79
C VAL A 298 -6.93 -3.64 21.36
N GLU A 299 -7.21 -2.66 22.23
CA GLU A 299 -8.15 -1.57 21.94
C GLU A 299 -7.74 -0.81 20.67
N HIS A 300 -6.49 -0.35 20.63
CA HIS A 300 -6.00 0.46 19.52
C HIS A 300 -5.82 -0.34 18.22
N LEU A 301 -5.37 -1.60 18.30
CA LEU A 301 -5.27 -2.47 17.12
C LEU A 301 -6.65 -2.78 16.53
N ARG A 302 -7.65 -3.08 17.37
CA ARG A 302 -9.04 -3.30 16.92
C ARG A 302 -9.62 -2.04 16.27
N THR A 303 -9.48 -0.89 16.93
CA THR A 303 -9.98 0.40 16.43
C THR A 303 -9.39 0.70 15.04
N GLY A 304 -8.07 0.65 14.89
CA GLY A 304 -7.42 0.93 13.62
C GLY A 304 -7.78 -0.07 12.51
N LEU A 305 -7.78 -1.38 12.80
CA LEU A 305 -8.18 -2.40 11.83
C LEU A 305 -9.66 -2.32 11.42
N HIS A 306 -10.54 -1.87 12.32
CA HIS A 306 -11.96 -1.70 12.03
C HIS A 306 -12.22 -0.48 11.15
N GLY A 307 -11.54 0.64 11.41
CA GLY A 307 -11.68 1.90 10.68
C GLY A 307 -11.18 1.86 9.23
N LEU A 308 -10.35 0.86 8.87
CA LEU A 308 -9.85 0.75 7.51
C LEU A 308 -10.97 0.67 6.46
N PRO A 309 -10.78 1.33 5.30
CA PRO A 309 -11.72 1.21 4.19
C PRO A 309 -11.82 -0.24 3.69
N PRO A 310 -12.96 -0.65 3.11
CA PRO A 310 -13.18 -2.02 2.65
C PRO A 310 -12.07 -2.58 1.75
N SER A 311 -11.52 -1.76 0.87
CA SER A 311 -10.40 -2.10 -0.02
C SER A 311 -9.09 -2.45 0.72
N ALA A 312 -8.87 -1.87 1.90
CA ALA A 312 -7.66 -2.12 2.70
C ALA A 312 -7.83 -3.26 3.71
N LYS A 313 -9.07 -3.65 4.05
CA LYS A 313 -9.31 -4.69 5.08
C LYS A 313 -8.71 -6.06 4.74
N GLY A 314 -8.57 -6.37 3.46
CA GLY A 314 -7.96 -7.61 2.95
C GLY A 314 -6.51 -7.44 2.47
N ALA A 315 -5.92 -6.27 2.63
CA ALA A 315 -4.58 -5.99 2.10
C ALA A 315 -3.48 -6.71 2.92
N ALA A 316 -2.45 -7.21 2.21
CA ALA A 316 -1.33 -7.94 2.81
C ALA A 316 -0.60 -7.15 3.89
N TRP A 317 -0.49 -5.83 3.75
CA TRP A 317 0.19 -4.97 4.72
C TRP A 317 -0.50 -4.91 6.10
N THR A 318 -1.79 -5.33 6.21
CA THR A 318 -2.51 -5.40 7.49
C THR A 318 -2.15 -6.64 8.31
N VAL A 319 -1.54 -7.64 7.69
CA VAL A 319 -1.22 -8.93 8.32
C VAL A 319 -0.38 -8.80 9.59
N PRO A 320 0.72 -8.01 9.64
CA PRO A 320 1.49 -7.85 10.87
C PRO A 320 0.67 -7.35 12.05
N TYR A 321 -0.21 -6.37 11.85
CA TYR A 321 -1.06 -5.82 12.92
C TYR A 321 -2.10 -6.82 13.42
N ARG A 322 -2.64 -7.64 12.51
CA ARG A 322 -3.55 -8.74 12.89
C ARG A 322 -2.83 -9.82 13.67
N LEU A 323 -1.59 -10.15 13.30
CA LEU A 323 -0.78 -11.10 14.04
C LEU A 323 -0.46 -10.58 15.45
N ASP A 324 -0.15 -9.28 15.58
CA ASP A 324 0.07 -8.66 16.87
C ASP A 324 -1.21 -8.67 17.71
N LEU A 325 -2.37 -8.34 17.11
CA LEU A 325 -3.66 -8.41 17.80
C LEU A 325 -3.97 -9.83 18.26
N ALA A 326 -3.85 -10.83 17.40
CA ALA A 326 -4.15 -12.22 17.74
C ALA A 326 -3.21 -12.75 18.86
N ALA A 327 -1.92 -12.43 18.77
CA ALA A 327 -0.96 -12.81 19.80
C ALA A 327 -1.28 -12.13 21.14
N THR A 328 -1.63 -10.84 21.14
CA THR A 328 -1.99 -10.10 22.36
C THR A 328 -3.28 -10.65 23.00
N LEU A 329 -4.29 -10.98 22.19
CA LEU A 329 -5.52 -11.63 22.67
C LEU A 329 -5.23 -12.99 23.32
N ALA A 330 -4.37 -13.80 22.69
CA ALA A 330 -3.98 -15.08 23.25
C ALA A 330 -3.22 -14.93 24.59
N GLU A 331 -2.36 -13.93 24.72
CA GLU A 331 -1.65 -13.59 25.98
C GLU A 331 -2.62 -13.15 27.09
N LEU A 332 -3.73 -12.48 26.74
CA LEU A 332 -4.79 -12.11 27.70
C LEU A 332 -5.74 -13.26 28.04
N GLY A 333 -5.64 -14.40 27.35
CA GLY A 333 -6.53 -15.54 27.54
C GLY A 333 -7.79 -15.54 26.66
N ASP A 334 -7.95 -14.54 25.81
CA ASP A 334 -9.09 -14.40 24.87
C ASP A 334 -8.87 -15.29 23.64
N ILE A 335 -8.76 -16.60 23.87
CA ILE A 335 -8.38 -17.59 22.85
C ILE A 335 -9.37 -17.63 21.67
N SER A 336 -10.68 -17.48 21.93
CA SER A 336 -11.70 -17.49 20.88
C SER A 336 -11.47 -16.37 19.87
N ASP A 337 -11.30 -15.16 20.36
CA ASP A 337 -11.07 -13.96 19.55
C ASP A 337 -9.72 -14.05 18.81
N ALA A 338 -8.69 -14.57 19.48
CA ALA A 338 -7.38 -14.80 18.86
C ALA A 338 -7.48 -15.74 17.65
N LEU A 339 -8.21 -16.84 17.79
CA LEU A 339 -8.42 -17.81 16.69
C LEU A 339 -9.18 -17.19 15.51
N GLU A 340 -10.21 -16.37 15.76
CA GLU A 340 -10.93 -15.65 14.69
C GLU A 340 -10.00 -14.73 13.90
N VAL A 341 -9.13 -14.00 14.61
CA VAL A 341 -8.15 -13.11 13.95
C VAL A 341 -7.11 -13.91 13.16
N TYR A 342 -6.63 -15.05 13.67
CA TYR A 342 -5.72 -15.94 12.93
C TYR A 342 -6.37 -16.52 11.68
N ASP A 343 -7.64 -16.91 11.71
CA ASP A 343 -8.36 -17.38 10.54
C ASP A 343 -8.45 -16.30 9.46
N ARG A 344 -8.68 -15.06 9.85
CA ARG A 344 -8.66 -13.93 8.91
C ARG A 344 -7.27 -13.69 8.31
N VAL A 345 -6.19 -13.82 9.10
CA VAL A 345 -4.81 -13.75 8.58
C VAL A 345 -4.55 -14.85 7.56
N ARG A 346 -5.00 -16.08 7.84
CA ARG A 346 -4.86 -17.21 6.91
C ARG A 346 -5.55 -16.92 5.57
N ALA A 347 -6.80 -16.45 5.60
CA ALA A 347 -7.55 -16.10 4.40
C ALA A 347 -6.84 -15.02 3.56
N ILE A 348 -6.28 -13.97 4.20
CA ILE A 348 -5.50 -12.94 3.51
C ILE A 348 -4.21 -13.55 2.91
N ALA A 349 -3.51 -14.41 3.64
CA ALA A 349 -2.27 -15.02 3.19
C ALA A 349 -2.49 -15.95 1.97
N GLU A 350 -3.62 -16.64 1.91
CA GLU A 350 -4.02 -17.49 0.78
C GLU A 350 -4.31 -16.64 -0.47
N THR A 351 -5.07 -15.55 -0.32
CA THR A 351 -5.41 -14.66 -1.45
C THR A 351 -4.23 -13.87 -1.97
N THR A 352 -3.25 -13.53 -1.12
CA THR A 352 -2.05 -12.74 -1.50
C THR A 352 -0.82 -13.60 -1.82
N GLY A 353 -0.97 -14.93 -1.87
CA GLY A 353 0.12 -15.86 -2.21
C GLY A 353 1.24 -15.96 -1.17
N THR A 354 1.00 -15.49 0.07
CA THR A 354 1.99 -15.54 1.18
C THR A 354 1.87 -16.84 1.99
N GLY A 355 1.95 -17.98 1.31
CA GLY A 355 1.72 -19.31 1.90
C GLY A 355 2.62 -19.67 3.11
N HIS A 356 3.78 -19.02 3.28
CA HIS A 356 4.60 -19.20 4.48
C HIS A 356 3.95 -18.61 5.74
N VAL A 357 3.20 -17.50 5.60
CA VAL A 357 2.43 -16.89 6.70
C VAL A 357 1.28 -17.83 7.09
N ALA A 358 0.54 -18.36 6.11
CA ALA A 358 -0.54 -19.31 6.37
C ALA A 358 -0.03 -20.53 7.17
N ARG A 359 1.07 -21.16 6.74
CA ARG A 359 1.67 -22.29 7.47
C ARG A 359 2.08 -21.94 8.89
N ARG A 360 2.63 -20.73 9.12
CA ARG A 360 2.99 -20.27 10.47
C ARG A 360 1.75 -20.09 11.34
N VAL A 361 0.69 -19.51 10.81
CA VAL A 361 -0.60 -19.37 11.50
C VAL A 361 -1.16 -20.73 11.89
N ASP A 362 -1.19 -21.70 10.97
CA ASP A 362 -1.66 -23.06 11.25
C ASP A 362 -0.90 -23.74 12.40
N SER A 363 0.40 -23.49 12.50
CA SER A 363 1.22 -24.00 13.61
C SER A 363 0.82 -23.39 14.94
N VAL A 364 0.59 -22.07 14.99
CA VAL A 364 0.17 -21.35 16.21
C VAL A 364 -1.23 -21.79 16.63
N VAL A 365 -2.18 -21.85 15.69
CA VAL A 365 -3.57 -22.27 15.94
C VAL A 365 -3.62 -23.69 16.54
N ARG A 366 -2.86 -24.64 16.00
CA ARG A 366 -2.78 -26.01 16.59
C ARG A 366 -2.25 -25.97 18.03
N SER A 367 -1.25 -25.15 18.31
CA SER A 367 -0.69 -25.04 19.67
C SER A 367 -1.69 -24.44 20.66
N LEU A 368 -2.41 -23.39 20.28
CA LEU A 368 -3.44 -22.75 21.11
C LEU A 368 -4.61 -23.71 21.39
N SER A 369 -5.10 -24.42 20.36
CA SER A 369 -6.18 -25.39 20.51
C SER A 369 -5.80 -26.56 21.40
N ALA A 370 -4.58 -27.07 21.32
CA ALA A 370 -4.07 -28.14 22.19
C ALA A 370 -3.90 -27.68 23.64
N GLY A 371 -3.48 -26.43 23.88
CA GLY A 371 -3.38 -25.81 25.20
C GLY A 371 -4.74 -25.60 25.86
N SER A 372 -5.74 -25.14 25.12
CA SER A 372 -7.11 -24.91 25.60
C SER A 372 -7.83 -26.25 25.97
N LEU A 373 -7.51 -27.35 25.29
CA LEU A 373 -8.02 -28.67 25.63
C LEU A 373 -7.42 -29.21 26.95
N ARG A 374 -6.14 -28.89 27.24
CA ARG A 374 -5.51 -29.32 28.51
C ARG A 374 -6.03 -28.57 29.74
N THR A 375 -6.39 -27.29 29.59
CA THR A 375 -6.97 -26.51 30.70
C THR A 375 -8.43 -26.87 30.97
N ARG A 376 -9.20 -27.36 29.97
CA ARG A 376 -10.56 -27.87 30.19
C ARG A 376 -10.62 -29.27 30.83
N THR A 377 -9.53 -30.04 30.77
CA THR A 377 -9.46 -31.41 31.32
C THR A 377 -8.91 -31.47 32.75
N THR A 378 -8.54 -30.33 33.34
CA THR A 378 -7.95 -30.24 34.67
C THR A 378 -8.83 -29.62 35.76
N TYR A 379 -10.16 -29.54 35.54
CA TYR A 379 -11.11 -29.28 36.64
C TYR A 379 -11.95 -30.55 36.86
N PRO A 380 -11.84 -31.15 38.08
CA PRO A 380 -12.69 -32.25 38.49
C PRO A 380 -14.15 -31.82 38.71
#